data_c91f975dcabbc73225c463cc3be4f908
#
_entry.id   c91f975dcabbc73225c463cc3be4f908
#
_cell.length_a   1.000
_cell.length_b   1.000
_cell.length_c   1.000
_cell.angle_alpha   90.00
_cell.angle_beta   90.00
_cell.angle_gamma   90.00
#
_symmetry.space_group_name_H-M   'P 1'
#
loop_
_entity.id
_entity.type
_entity.pdbx_description
1 polymer ?
#
loop_
_entity_poly.entity_id
_entity_poly.type
_entity_poly.pdbx_seq_one_letter_code
_entity_poly.pdbx_strand_id
1 'polypeptide(L)'
;MDGIILINKPQGMTSHDVVNRVRRIMHTKKVGHCGTLDPMATGVLVVGINKATKAMQFLMSEEKEYRATLKLGSATDTYDSEGKVLETKSFTGYDHLDEVLSSFKGDSMQKPPMYSAIKINGKKLYEYAREGIEVEVPERPITICLLYTSPSPRDGLLSR
;
A
#
# COMPACT_ATOMS: atom_id res chain seq x y z
N MET A 1 24.98 7.62 -15.69
CA MET A 1 24.92 6.33 -14.97
C MET A 1 23.55 5.71 -15.21
N ASP A 2 23.49 4.45 -15.61
CA ASP A 2 22.28 3.66 -15.76
C ASP A 2 22.26 2.61 -14.65
N GLY A 3 21.11 2.38 -14.00
CA GLY A 3 21.04 1.36 -12.95
C GLY A 3 19.75 1.38 -12.15
N ILE A 4 19.64 0.41 -11.25
CA ILE A 4 18.56 0.28 -10.29
C ILE A 4 19.12 0.53 -8.90
N ILE A 5 18.41 1.30 -8.09
CA ILE A 5 18.73 1.52 -6.68
C ILE A 5 17.54 1.15 -5.81
N LEU A 6 17.83 0.62 -4.64
CA LEU A 6 16.84 0.34 -3.61
C LEU A 6 16.91 1.44 -2.55
N ILE A 7 15.78 2.07 -2.29
CA ILE A 7 15.69 3.15 -1.33
C ILE A 7 14.71 2.77 -0.23
N ASN A 8 15.14 2.84 1.01
CA ASN A 8 14.22 2.75 2.15
C ASN A 8 13.46 4.09 2.22
N LYS A 9 12.23 4.09 1.68
CA LYS A 9 11.39 5.30 1.69
C LYS A 9 11.03 5.68 3.13
N PRO A 10 11.33 6.89 3.58
CA PRO A 10 10.91 7.33 4.89
C PRO A 10 9.40 7.65 4.91
N GLN A 11 8.83 7.67 6.11
CA GLN A 11 7.48 8.15 6.34
C GLN A 11 7.36 9.65 6.00
N GLY A 12 6.18 10.06 5.56
CA GLY A 12 5.86 11.46 5.23
C GLY A 12 6.28 11.89 3.82
N MET A 13 6.96 11.04 3.05
CA MET A 13 7.29 11.29 1.65
C MET A 13 6.45 10.42 0.72
N THR A 14 6.00 10.99 -0.39
CA THR A 14 5.45 10.20 -1.50
C THR A 14 6.58 9.48 -2.25
N SER A 15 6.25 8.39 -2.95
CA SER A 15 7.20 7.73 -3.86
C SER A 15 7.75 8.69 -4.92
N HIS A 16 6.94 9.66 -5.36
CA HIS A 16 7.34 10.67 -6.33
C HIS A 16 8.34 11.70 -5.76
N ASP A 17 8.24 12.04 -4.48
CA ASP A 17 9.20 12.91 -3.81
C ASP A 17 10.58 12.27 -3.76
N VAL A 18 10.63 10.96 -3.51
CA VAL A 18 11.88 10.17 -3.58
C VAL A 18 12.48 10.24 -4.99
N VAL A 19 11.65 10.00 -6.02
CA VAL A 19 12.08 10.11 -7.43
C VAL A 19 12.65 11.50 -7.74
N ASN A 20 11.97 12.56 -7.28
CA ASN A 20 12.43 13.93 -7.49
C ASN A 20 13.77 14.22 -6.79
N ARG A 21 13.98 13.63 -5.61
CA ARG A 21 15.25 13.74 -4.90
C ARG A 21 16.38 13.03 -5.64
N VAL A 22 16.10 11.83 -6.15
CA VAL A 22 17.07 11.08 -6.98
C VAL A 22 17.38 11.83 -8.28
N ARG A 23 16.40 12.42 -8.96
CA ARG A 23 16.60 13.24 -10.16
C ARG A 23 17.59 14.37 -9.91
N ARG A 24 17.47 15.04 -8.77
CA ARG A 24 18.39 16.14 -8.41
C ARG A 24 19.80 15.64 -8.14
N ILE A 25 19.95 14.55 -7.35
CA ILE A 25 21.26 13.99 -6.99
C ILE A 25 21.97 13.43 -8.22
N MET A 26 21.25 12.76 -9.10
CA MET A 26 21.81 12.10 -10.28
C MET A 26 21.88 13.00 -11.52
N HIS A 27 21.46 14.27 -11.39
CA HIS A 27 21.43 15.25 -12.49
C HIS A 27 20.75 14.70 -13.76
N THR A 28 19.65 13.94 -13.62
CA THR A 28 18.90 13.37 -14.74
C THR A 28 17.40 13.44 -14.53
N LYS A 29 16.64 13.68 -15.60
CA LYS A 29 15.17 13.66 -15.57
C LYS A 29 14.59 12.25 -15.70
N LYS A 30 15.38 11.29 -16.22
CA LYS A 30 14.92 9.92 -16.47
C LYS A 30 15.09 9.06 -15.20
N VAL A 31 14.17 9.22 -14.27
CA VAL A 31 14.09 8.43 -13.04
C VAL A 31 12.63 8.02 -12.83
N GLY A 32 12.40 6.77 -12.53
CA GLY A 32 11.08 6.20 -12.23
C GLY A 32 11.17 5.21 -11.09
N HIS A 33 10.03 4.88 -10.48
CA HIS A 33 9.95 3.87 -9.42
C HIS A 33 9.06 2.69 -9.85
N CYS A 34 9.25 1.54 -9.20
CA CYS A 34 8.46 0.35 -9.34
C CYS A 34 7.60 0.17 -8.08
N GLY A 35 6.30 0.27 -8.26
CA GLY A 35 5.34 0.25 -7.14
C GLY A 35 5.24 1.59 -6.41
N THR A 36 4.04 1.90 -5.94
CA THR A 36 3.78 3.10 -5.14
C THR A 36 3.65 2.69 -3.67
N LEU A 37 4.36 3.39 -2.81
CA LEU A 37 4.15 3.34 -1.37
C LEU A 37 3.44 4.63 -0.94
N ASP A 38 2.44 4.49 -0.09
CA ASP A 38 1.72 5.63 0.48
C ASP A 38 2.63 6.50 1.34
N PRO A 39 2.30 7.78 1.57
CA PRO A 39 3.14 8.69 2.35
C PRO A 39 3.46 8.15 3.75
N MET A 40 2.48 7.51 4.41
CA MET A 40 2.65 6.92 5.73
C MET A 40 3.51 5.65 5.74
N ALA A 41 3.55 4.92 4.62
CA ALA A 41 4.30 3.68 4.52
C ALA A 41 5.81 3.93 4.42
N THR A 42 6.58 3.03 5.02
CA THR A 42 8.04 2.95 4.88
C THR A 42 8.44 1.66 4.17
N GLY A 43 9.66 1.58 3.69
CA GLY A 43 10.19 0.34 3.12
C GLY A 43 10.82 0.49 1.76
N VAL A 44 11.09 -0.62 1.11
CA VAL A 44 11.89 -0.67 -0.12
C VAL A 44 11.12 -0.09 -1.30
N LEU A 45 11.65 1.01 -1.85
CA LEU A 45 11.23 1.58 -3.11
C LEU A 45 12.31 1.30 -4.18
N VAL A 46 11.96 0.53 -5.18
CA VAL A 46 12.84 0.23 -6.31
C VAL A 46 12.80 1.39 -7.29
N VAL A 47 13.95 1.99 -7.57
CA VAL A 47 14.07 3.18 -8.42
C VAL A 47 15.04 2.90 -9.58
N GLY A 48 14.53 3.09 -10.81
CA GLY A 48 15.32 2.97 -12.03
C GLY A 48 15.81 4.32 -12.53
N ILE A 49 17.08 4.34 -13.02
CA ILE A 49 17.75 5.52 -13.52
C ILE A 49 18.07 5.34 -15.00
N ASN A 50 17.74 6.33 -15.82
CA ASN A 50 18.00 6.37 -17.26
C ASN A 50 17.43 5.15 -17.99
N LYS A 51 18.28 4.30 -18.60
CA LYS A 51 17.83 3.12 -19.36
C LYS A 51 17.11 2.10 -18.50
N ALA A 52 17.45 1.99 -17.21
CA ALA A 52 16.82 1.07 -16.29
C ALA A 52 15.35 1.40 -16.00
N THR A 53 14.86 2.62 -16.28
CA THR A 53 13.43 2.93 -16.16
C THR A 53 12.55 2.02 -17.03
N LYS A 54 13.07 1.50 -18.15
CA LYS A 54 12.35 0.57 -19.02
C LYS A 54 12.21 -0.82 -18.40
N ALA A 55 13.13 -1.21 -17.51
CA ALA A 55 13.08 -2.49 -16.81
C ALA A 55 12.04 -2.51 -15.68
N MET A 56 11.57 -1.36 -15.21
CA MET A 56 10.61 -1.26 -14.10
C MET A 56 9.31 -2.02 -14.37
N GLN A 57 8.84 -2.08 -15.61
CA GLN A 57 7.63 -2.79 -15.98
C GLN A 57 7.71 -4.30 -15.67
N PHE A 58 8.88 -4.90 -15.76
CA PHE A 58 9.09 -6.33 -15.48
C PHE A 58 9.15 -6.63 -13.98
N LEU A 59 9.52 -5.64 -13.16
CA LEU A 59 9.61 -5.76 -11.71
C LEU A 59 8.29 -5.45 -11.00
N MET A 60 7.30 -4.90 -11.69
CA MET A 60 6.01 -4.54 -11.08
C MET A 60 5.13 -5.74 -10.75
N SER A 61 5.31 -6.86 -11.45
CA SER A 61 4.55 -8.09 -11.29
C SER A 61 5.11 -9.06 -10.23
N GLU A 62 6.24 -8.72 -9.62
CA GLU A 62 6.85 -9.54 -8.56
C GLU A 62 5.99 -9.57 -7.30
N GLU A 63 6.18 -10.62 -6.51
CA GLU A 63 5.57 -10.76 -5.19
C GLU A 63 5.95 -9.59 -4.28
N LYS A 64 5.04 -9.24 -3.38
CA LYS A 64 5.23 -8.14 -2.43
C LYS A 64 4.93 -8.62 -1.02
N GLU A 65 5.77 -8.20 -0.09
CA GLU A 65 5.57 -8.45 1.33
C GLU A 65 5.33 -7.12 2.05
N TYR A 66 4.30 -7.09 2.89
CA TYR A 66 3.96 -5.94 3.72
C TYR A 66 3.82 -6.36 5.18
N ARG A 67 4.36 -5.55 6.08
CA ARG A 67 4.03 -5.60 7.49
C ARG A 67 3.09 -4.44 7.81
N ALA A 68 1.88 -4.77 8.25
CA ALA A 68 0.87 -3.78 8.60
C ALA A 68 0.46 -3.93 10.07
N THR A 69 0.14 -2.80 10.71
CA THR A 69 -0.50 -2.79 12.03
C THR A 69 -1.99 -2.55 11.82
N LEU A 70 -2.79 -3.53 12.21
CA LEU A 70 -4.24 -3.45 12.15
C LEU A 70 -4.79 -3.02 13.52
N LYS A 71 -5.63 -1.97 13.54
CA LYS A 71 -6.38 -1.55 14.71
C LYS A 71 -7.81 -2.05 14.58
N LEU A 72 -8.19 -2.98 15.44
CA LEU A 72 -9.56 -3.50 15.48
C LEU A 72 -10.52 -2.52 16.16
N GLY A 73 -11.81 -2.63 15.85
CA GLY A 73 -12.89 -1.84 16.45
C GLY A 73 -13.15 -0.48 15.79
N SER A 74 -12.46 -0.12 14.70
CA SER A 74 -12.77 1.10 13.95
C SER A 74 -12.56 0.92 12.45
N ALA A 75 -13.44 1.51 11.64
CA ALA A 75 -13.33 1.56 10.19
C ALA A 75 -13.21 3.01 9.71
N THR A 76 -12.39 3.24 8.69
CA THR A 76 -12.17 4.56 8.08
C THR A 76 -12.55 4.56 6.61
N ASP A 77 -12.78 5.73 6.04
CA ASP A 77 -13.16 5.92 4.63
C ASP A 77 -12.02 5.62 3.64
N THR A 78 -10.77 5.68 4.13
CA THR A 78 -9.57 5.36 3.34
C THR A 78 -9.05 3.95 3.57
N TYR A 79 -9.60 3.22 4.56
CA TYR A 79 -9.11 1.93 5.07
C TYR A 79 -7.71 1.99 5.69
N ASP A 80 -7.24 3.18 6.06
CA ASP A 80 -5.97 3.41 6.75
C ASP A 80 -6.14 4.36 7.95
N SER A 81 -5.06 4.65 8.66
CA SER A 81 -5.07 5.49 9.86
C SER A 81 -5.21 6.99 9.58
N GLU A 82 -5.12 7.43 8.32
CA GLU A 82 -5.23 8.84 7.94
C GLU A 82 -6.67 9.23 7.58
N GLY A 83 -7.55 8.23 7.39
CA GLY A 83 -8.95 8.43 7.04
C GLY A 83 -9.82 8.88 8.20
N LYS A 84 -10.99 9.43 7.83
CA LYS A 84 -12.05 9.76 8.78
C LYS A 84 -12.72 8.48 9.30
N VAL A 85 -12.86 8.37 10.62
CA VAL A 85 -13.57 7.25 11.22
C VAL A 85 -15.04 7.29 10.82
N LEU A 86 -15.51 6.23 10.17
CA LEU A 86 -16.90 6.04 9.75
C LEU A 86 -17.70 5.23 10.77
N GLU A 87 -17.06 4.24 11.38
CA GLU A 87 -17.71 3.31 12.30
C GLU A 87 -16.77 2.94 13.44
N THR A 88 -17.34 2.79 14.63
CA THR A 88 -16.65 2.25 15.79
C THR A 88 -17.47 1.14 16.40
N LYS A 89 -16.85 -0.02 16.62
CA LYS A 89 -17.46 -1.18 17.29
C LYS A 89 -16.63 -1.57 18.50
N SER A 90 -17.32 -2.05 19.53
CA SER A 90 -16.65 -2.65 20.69
C SER A 90 -15.87 -3.89 20.25
N PHE A 91 -14.59 -3.92 20.58
CA PHE A 91 -13.77 -5.09 20.34
C PHE A 91 -13.92 -6.07 21.52
N THR A 92 -14.32 -7.30 21.23
CA THR A 92 -14.68 -8.31 22.25
C THR A 92 -13.63 -9.41 22.44
N GLY A 93 -12.54 -9.40 21.65
CA GLY A 93 -11.47 -10.39 21.77
C GLY A 93 -10.97 -10.93 20.42
N TYR A 94 -9.94 -11.78 20.49
CA TYR A 94 -9.23 -12.34 19.31
C TYR A 94 -9.66 -13.76 18.95
N ASP A 95 -10.71 -14.28 19.56
CA ASP A 95 -11.06 -15.70 19.56
C ASP A 95 -11.25 -16.33 18.16
N HIS A 96 -11.57 -15.51 17.15
CA HIS A 96 -11.74 -15.95 15.76
C HIS A 96 -10.78 -15.28 14.78
N LEU A 97 -9.73 -14.63 15.26
CA LEU A 97 -8.82 -13.87 14.40
C LEU A 97 -8.13 -14.75 13.37
N ASP A 98 -7.66 -15.92 13.77
CA ASP A 98 -6.94 -16.84 12.87
C ASP A 98 -7.87 -17.41 11.78
N GLU A 99 -9.12 -17.68 12.11
CA GLU A 99 -10.15 -18.11 11.15
C GLU A 99 -10.42 -17.00 10.12
N VAL A 100 -10.63 -15.78 10.61
CA VAL A 100 -10.84 -14.61 9.76
C VAL A 100 -9.62 -14.35 8.85
N LEU A 101 -8.41 -14.37 9.38
CA LEU A 101 -7.20 -14.20 8.58
C LEU A 101 -7.03 -15.32 7.55
N SER A 102 -7.37 -16.55 7.93
CA SER A 102 -7.30 -17.69 7.02
C SER A 102 -8.27 -17.55 5.84
N SER A 103 -9.43 -16.92 6.04
CA SER A 103 -10.41 -16.68 4.98
C SER A 103 -9.93 -15.70 3.90
N PHE A 104 -8.91 -14.89 4.19
CA PHE A 104 -8.32 -13.97 3.20
C PHE A 104 -7.21 -14.60 2.35
N LYS A 105 -6.76 -15.83 2.67
CA LYS A 105 -5.71 -16.51 1.90
C LYS A 105 -6.28 -17.07 0.60
N GLY A 106 -5.44 -17.08 -0.43
CA GLY A 106 -5.79 -17.56 -1.76
C GLY A 106 -6.28 -16.47 -2.69
N ASP A 107 -7.00 -16.87 -3.72
CA ASP A 107 -7.54 -15.97 -4.73
C ASP A 107 -8.86 -15.36 -4.28
N SER A 108 -8.97 -14.06 -4.45
CA SER A 108 -10.19 -13.31 -4.11
C SER A 108 -10.37 -12.10 -5.03
N MET A 109 -11.57 -11.53 -5.00
CA MET A 109 -11.87 -10.28 -5.71
C MET A 109 -11.86 -9.13 -4.71
N GLN A 110 -11.05 -8.12 -4.97
CA GLN A 110 -10.98 -6.91 -4.16
C GLN A 110 -11.61 -5.74 -4.88
N LYS A 111 -12.52 -5.04 -4.22
CA LYS A 111 -12.99 -3.72 -4.65
C LYS A 111 -12.04 -2.67 -4.09
N PRO A 112 -11.25 -2.00 -4.94
CA PRO A 112 -10.32 -0.97 -4.47
C PRO A 112 -11.05 0.21 -3.82
N PRO A 113 -10.44 0.86 -2.81
CA PRO A 113 -11.01 2.07 -2.23
C PRO A 113 -10.99 3.24 -3.22
N MET A 114 -11.93 4.18 -3.05
CA MET A 114 -11.98 5.42 -3.85
C MET A 114 -10.68 6.25 -3.71
N TYR A 115 -10.05 6.20 -2.54
CA TYR A 115 -8.77 6.88 -2.28
C TYR A 115 -7.55 6.08 -2.79
N SER A 116 -7.63 5.57 -4.01
CA SER A 116 -6.54 4.84 -4.66
C SER A 116 -5.99 5.54 -5.91
N ALA A 117 -4.79 5.16 -6.34
CA ALA A 117 -4.15 5.69 -7.54
C ALA A 117 -4.61 5.01 -8.85
N ILE A 118 -5.61 4.15 -8.78
CA ILE A 118 -6.19 3.46 -9.93
C ILE A 118 -6.87 4.48 -10.83
N LYS A 119 -6.69 4.32 -12.14
CA LYS A 119 -7.30 5.21 -13.14
C LYS A 119 -8.57 4.60 -13.71
N ILE A 120 -9.63 5.41 -13.75
CA ILE A 120 -10.86 5.16 -14.49
C ILE A 120 -11.08 6.35 -15.44
N ASN A 121 -11.32 6.09 -16.72
CA ASN A 121 -11.49 7.12 -17.75
C ASN A 121 -10.33 8.16 -17.77
N GLY A 122 -9.09 7.70 -17.53
CA GLY A 122 -7.90 8.55 -17.55
C GLY A 122 -7.63 9.36 -16.28
N LYS A 123 -8.58 9.43 -15.33
CA LYS A 123 -8.48 10.15 -14.06
C LYS A 123 -8.32 9.16 -12.90
N LYS A 124 -7.54 9.50 -11.89
CA LYS A 124 -7.31 8.62 -10.74
C LYS A 124 -8.49 8.65 -9.77
N LEU A 125 -8.78 7.53 -9.10
CA LEU A 125 -9.92 7.42 -8.19
C LEU A 125 -9.87 8.44 -7.06
N TYR A 126 -8.71 8.72 -6.46
CA TYR A 126 -8.59 9.72 -5.41
C TYR A 126 -8.94 11.15 -5.90
N GLU A 127 -8.81 11.45 -7.20
CA GLU A 127 -9.20 12.74 -7.77
C GLU A 127 -10.74 12.86 -7.81
N TYR A 128 -11.45 11.78 -8.16
CA TYR A 128 -12.90 11.70 -8.06
C TYR A 128 -13.37 11.83 -6.62
N ALA A 129 -12.73 11.11 -5.69
CA ALA A 129 -13.09 11.16 -4.27
C ALA A 129 -12.96 12.58 -3.68
N ARG A 130 -11.93 13.33 -4.06
CA ARG A 130 -11.74 14.72 -3.62
C ARG A 130 -12.79 15.67 -4.17
N GLU A 131 -13.36 15.37 -5.34
CA GLU A 131 -14.44 16.14 -5.95
C GLU A 131 -15.82 15.70 -5.47
N GLY A 132 -15.89 14.70 -4.58
CA GLY A 132 -17.16 14.15 -4.09
C GLY A 132 -17.93 13.35 -5.15
N ILE A 133 -17.26 12.91 -6.21
CA ILE A 133 -17.87 12.16 -7.31
C ILE A 133 -17.68 10.67 -7.02
N GLU A 134 -18.78 9.95 -6.87
CA GLU A 134 -18.76 8.48 -6.78
C GLU A 134 -18.69 7.89 -8.19
N VAL A 135 -17.77 6.95 -8.40
CA VAL A 135 -17.66 6.16 -9.61
C VAL A 135 -17.71 4.68 -9.27
N GLU A 136 -18.28 3.89 -10.15
CA GLU A 136 -18.27 2.45 -10.01
C GLU A 136 -16.84 1.93 -10.19
N VAL A 137 -16.30 1.32 -9.14
CA VAL A 137 -14.95 0.76 -9.14
C VAL A 137 -15.04 -0.72 -9.41
N PRO A 138 -14.48 -1.23 -10.53
CA PRO A 138 -14.48 -2.64 -10.83
C PRO A 138 -13.61 -3.40 -9.81
N GLU A 139 -14.08 -4.57 -9.43
CA GLU A 139 -13.31 -5.51 -8.63
C GLU A 139 -12.11 -6.03 -9.41
N ARG A 140 -11.05 -6.36 -8.69
CA ARG A 140 -9.81 -6.90 -9.26
C ARG A 140 -9.42 -8.19 -8.57
N PRO A 141 -8.92 -9.17 -9.31
CA PRO A 141 -8.38 -10.38 -8.70
C PRO A 141 -7.11 -10.04 -7.92
N ILE A 142 -7.02 -10.59 -6.72
CA ILE A 142 -5.83 -10.56 -5.87
C ILE A 142 -5.57 -11.98 -5.35
N THR A 143 -4.30 -12.27 -5.13
CA THR A 143 -3.86 -13.52 -4.50
C THR A 143 -3.07 -13.20 -3.26
N ILE A 144 -3.49 -13.70 -2.10
CA ILE A 144 -2.77 -13.62 -0.84
C ILE A 144 -2.15 -14.99 -0.56
N CYS A 145 -0.89 -15.16 -0.94
CA CYS A 145 -0.19 -16.42 -0.78
C CYS A 145 0.10 -16.73 0.69
N LEU A 146 0.48 -15.72 1.46
CA LEU A 146 0.88 -15.85 2.85
C LEU A 146 0.31 -14.71 3.70
N LEU A 147 -0.35 -15.07 4.79
CA LEU A 147 -0.84 -14.13 5.78
C LEU A 147 -0.64 -14.75 7.17
N TYR A 148 0.06 -14.04 8.03
CA TYR A 148 0.30 -14.43 9.40
C TYR A 148 0.41 -13.21 10.31
N THR A 149 0.13 -13.40 11.59
CA THR A 149 0.32 -12.37 12.61
C THR A 149 1.70 -12.51 13.24
N SER A 150 2.31 -11.37 13.54
CA SER A 150 3.44 -11.30 14.46
C SER A 150 2.92 -10.76 15.79
N PRO A 151 3.19 -11.44 16.93
CA PRO A 151 2.72 -10.94 18.22
C PRO A 151 3.24 -9.52 18.45
N SER A 152 2.34 -8.63 18.88
CA SER A 152 2.71 -7.29 19.32
C SER A 152 3.46 -7.41 20.66
N PRO A 153 4.45 -6.55 20.95
CA PRO A 153 5.08 -6.50 22.28
C PRO A 153 4.08 -6.30 23.44
N ARG A 154 2.85 -5.83 23.13
CA ARG A 154 1.77 -5.69 24.11
C ARG A 154 1.01 -6.99 24.34
N ASP A 155 1.02 -7.93 23.41
CA ASP A 155 0.32 -9.21 23.52
C ASP A 155 1.09 -10.21 24.42
N GLY A 156 2.39 -10.03 24.59
CA GLY A 156 3.21 -10.81 25.51
C GLY A 156 2.95 -10.57 27.01
N LEU A 157 2.13 -9.58 27.33
CA LEU A 157 1.72 -9.26 28.71
C LEU A 157 0.35 -9.87 29.09
N LEU A 158 -0.38 -10.45 28.14
CA LEU A 158 -1.69 -11.07 28.36
C LEU A 158 -1.66 -12.61 28.41
N SER A 159 -0.52 -13.23 28.20
CA SER A 159 -0.33 -14.67 28.30
C SER A 159 0.36 -15.05 29.61
N ARG A 160 -0.25 -14.73 30.76
CA ARG A 160 0.01 -15.39 32.05
C ARG A 160 -1.26 -15.53 32.84
#